data_d44727eb40d572d26b2b388622c8ac18
#
_entry.id   d44727eb40d572d26b2b388622c8ac18
#
_cell.length_a   1.000
_cell.length_b   1.000
_cell.length_c   1.000
_cell.angle_alpha   90.00
_cell.angle_beta   90.00
_cell.angle_gamma   90.00
#
_symmetry.space_group_name_H-M   'P 1'
#
loop_
_entity.id
_entity.type
_entity.pdbx_description
1 polymer ?
#
loop_
_entity_poly.entity_id
_entity_poly.type
_entity_poly.pdbx_seq_one_letter_code
_entity_poly.pdbx_strand_id
1 'polypeptide(L)'
;EACPQEEWLGFIKTYKARKAVTNFLRKAKAGQMPSAYRLCPDCCPLPGDEVSGFRNEDGTITVHKRNCHKAISLSAKAGDSIVSVNLQADERRKFPVSICVKGIDRDKLLFDLLKVISIDLNLPIDGISITVTDSIADCVFGLEVSSVDELTAVFVCLSQVRGVEEVKRKS
;
A
#
# COMPACT_ATOMS: atom_id res chain seq x y z
N GLU A 1 -0.91 -27.08 -26.99
CA GLU A 1 -0.90 -26.92 -25.52
C GLU A 1 -1.77 -25.73 -25.17
N ALA A 2 -2.93 -25.99 -24.58
CA ALA A 2 -3.94 -25.01 -24.28
C ALA A 2 -3.45 -24.07 -23.15
N CYS A 3 -3.51 -22.77 -23.40
CA CYS A 3 -3.34 -21.74 -22.40
C CYS A 3 -4.45 -21.89 -21.34
N PRO A 4 -4.16 -21.93 -20.05
CA PRO A 4 -5.16 -22.23 -19.02
C PRO A 4 -6.08 -21.02 -18.78
N GLN A 5 -7.04 -20.81 -19.68
CA GLN A 5 -8.06 -19.76 -19.53
C GLN A 5 -9.00 -19.99 -18.32
N GLU A 6 -9.15 -21.24 -17.91
CA GLU A 6 -10.04 -21.57 -16.78
C GLU A 6 -9.47 -21.18 -15.41
N GLU A 7 -8.14 -21.29 -15.21
CA GLU A 7 -7.48 -20.79 -13.99
C GLU A 7 -7.59 -19.27 -13.86
N TRP A 8 -7.52 -18.56 -14.99
CA TRP A 8 -7.67 -17.11 -15.05
C TRP A 8 -9.06 -16.64 -14.66
N LEU A 9 -10.11 -17.34 -15.13
CA LEU A 9 -11.50 -17.05 -14.77
C LEU A 9 -11.76 -17.30 -13.27
N GLY A 10 -11.15 -18.32 -12.68
CA GLY A 10 -11.18 -18.57 -11.24
C GLY A 10 -10.52 -17.45 -10.44
N PHE A 11 -9.36 -16.97 -10.87
CA PHE A 11 -8.64 -15.87 -10.26
C PHE A 11 -9.43 -14.55 -10.29
N ILE A 12 -9.97 -14.19 -11.46
CA ILE A 12 -10.81 -12.98 -11.63
C ILE A 12 -12.08 -13.06 -10.78
N LYS A 13 -12.72 -14.21 -10.68
CA LYS A 13 -13.90 -14.42 -9.82
C LYS A 13 -13.54 -14.24 -8.35
N THR A 14 -12.42 -14.80 -7.89
CA THR A 14 -11.95 -14.68 -6.51
C THR A 14 -11.57 -13.23 -6.18
N TYR A 15 -10.92 -12.53 -7.10
CA TYR A 15 -10.56 -11.12 -6.95
C TYR A 15 -11.81 -10.23 -6.89
N LYS A 16 -12.77 -10.41 -7.82
CA LYS A 16 -14.04 -9.66 -7.81
C LYS A 16 -14.84 -9.91 -6.55
N ALA A 17 -14.88 -11.16 -6.04
CA ALA A 17 -15.53 -11.49 -4.79
C ALA A 17 -14.84 -10.81 -3.59
N ARG A 18 -13.50 -10.82 -3.52
CA ARG A 18 -12.72 -10.11 -2.49
C ARG A 18 -12.94 -8.60 -2.55
N LYS A 19 -12.95 -8.01 -3.75
CA LYS A 19 -13.24 -6.57 -3.94
C LYS A 19 -14.68 -6.23 -3.51
N ALA A 20 -15.64 -7.11 -3.74
CA ALA A 20 -17.01 -6.94 -3.28
C ALA A 20 -17.11 -7.00 -1.74
N VAL A 21 -16.41 -7.92 -1.08
CA VAL A 21 -16.34 -8.00 0.39
C VAL A 21 -15.65 -6.78 0.98
N THR A 22 -14.53 -6.34 0.38
CA THR A 22 -13.82 -5.13 0.80
C THR A 22 -14.70 -3.89 0.63
N ASN A 23 -15.46 -3.78 -0.46
CA ASN A 23 -16.41 -2.69 -0.69
C ASN A 23 -17.59 -2.72 0.30
N PHE A 24 -18.03 -3.90 0.75
CA PHE A 24 -19.10 -4.04 1.75
C PHE A 24 -18.64 -3.55 3.13
N LEU A 25 -17.42 -3.90 3.54
CA LEU A 25 -16.81 -3.43 4.80
C LEU A 25 -16.51 -1.91 4.77
N ARG A 26 -16.33 -1.34 3.59
CA ARG A 26 -16.00 0.07 3.31
C ARG A 26 -17.16 1.05 3.50
N LYS A 27 -18.42 0.58 3.52
CA LYS A 27 -19.62 1.44 3.69
C LYS A 27 -19.81 1.97 5.12
N ALA A 28 -18.98 1.58 6.08
CA ALA A 28 -19.03 2.06 7.44
C ALA A 28 -18.23 3.37 7.60
N LYS A 29 -18.92 4.50 7.44
CA LYS A 29 -18.58 5.86 7.89
C LYS A 29 -17.30 6.50 7.34
N ALA A 30 -17.45 7.18 6.20
CA ALA A 30 -16.51 8.21 5.75
C ALA A 30 -16.61 9.46 6.68
N GLY A 31 -15.62 9.67 7.52
CA GLY A 31 -15.44 10.91 8.24
C GLY A 31 -14.36 11.76 7.55
N GLN A 32 -14.64 13.02 7.28
CA GLN A 32 -13.70 13.97 6.70
C GLN A 32 -12.52 14.19 7.64
N MET A 33 -11.29 14.05 7.12
CA MET A 33 -10.10 14.54 7.84
C MET A 33 -10.13 16.06 7.92
N PRO A 34 -9.93 16.64 9.10
CA PRO A 34 -9.76 18.09 9.23
C PRO A 34 -8.58 18.56 8.38
N SER A 35 -8.69 19.75 7.79
CA SER A 35 -7.67 20.36 6.93
C SER A 35 -6.32 20.63 7.60
N ALA A 36 -6.22 20.38 8.91
CA ALA A 36 -5.05 20.63 9.75
C ALA A 36 -4.09 19.42 9.88
N TYR A 37 -4.33 18.29 9.23
CA TYR A 37 -3.45 17.13 9.33
C TYR A 37 -2.43 17.08 8.20
N ARG A 38 -1.16 16.81 8.56
CA ARG A 38 -0.07 16.48 7.64
C ARG A 38 0.35 15.04 7.86
N LEU A 39 0.60 14.31 6.78
CA LEU A 39 1.15 12.97 6.84
C LEU A 39 2.68 13.03 6.86
N CYS A 40 3.30 12.21 7.69
CA CYS A 40 4.75 12.10 7.72
C CYS A 40 5.28 11.57 6.37
N PRO A 41 6.19 12.28 5.70
CA PRO A 41 6.71 11.86 4.40
C PRO A 41 7.62 10.61 4.47
N ASP A 42 8.19 10.31 5.64
CA ASP A 42 9.10 9.17 5.76
C ASP A 42 8.34 7.85 5.94
N CYS A 43 7.29 7.85 6.76
CA CYS A 43 6.53 6.63 7.03
C CYS A 43 5.23 6.51 6.23
N CYS A 44 4.78 7.60 5.57
CA CYS A 44 3.61 7.63 4.68
C CYS A 44 2.42 6.82 5.24
N PRO A 45 1.81 7.20 6.37
CA PRO A 45 0.76 6.41 6.99
C PRO A 45 -0.47 6.34 6.08
N LEU A 46 -1.12 5.18 6.04
CA LEU A 46 -2.34 4.92 5.27
C LEU A 46 -3.54 4.77 6.21
N PRO A 47 -4.77 5.03 5.73
CA PRO A 47 -5.98 4.58 6.41
C PRO A 47 -5.94 3.08 6.68
N GLY A 48 -6.11 2.72 7.97
CA GLY A 48 -5.96 1.34 8.45
C GLY A 48 -4.62 1.02 9.12
N ASP A 49 -3.58 1.89 8.96
CA ASP A 49 -2.37 1.78 9.77
C ASP A 49 -2.65 2.21 11.22
N GLU A 50 -1.94 1.63 12.19
CA GLU A 50 -1.88 2.18 13.56
C GLU A 50 -1.07 3.47 13.55
N VAL A 51 -1.71 4.58 13.88
CA VAL A 51 -1.13 5.91 13.78
C VAL A 51 -1.12 6.65 15.12
N SER A 52 -0.21 7.61 15.25
CA SER A 52 -0.15 8.59 16.32
C SER A 52 0.00 9.99 15.72
N GLY A 53 -0.78 10.95 16.21
CA GLY A 53 -0.68 12.34 15.82
C GLY A 53 0.19 13.10 16.81
N PHE A 54 0.96 14.05 16.31
CA PHE A 54 1.76 14.98 17.12
C PHE A 54 1.40 16.41 16.74
N ARG A 55 1.02 17.21 17.73
CA ARG A 55 0.71 18.62 17.53
C ARG A 55 2.00 19.41 17.36
N ASN A 56 2.12 20.13 16.26
CA ASN A 56 3.23 21.03 15.98
C ASN A 56 2.98 22.40 16.64
N GLU A 57 4.02 23.23 16.72
CA GLU A 57 3.96 24.60 17.25
C GLU A 57 3.03 25.51 16.44
N ASP A 58 2.85 25.24 15.13
CA ASP A 58 1.94 25.95 14.24
C ASP A 58 0.45 25.53 14.40
N GLY A 59 0.16 24.61 15.35
CA GLY A 59 -1.17 24.07 15.60
C GLY A 59 -1.60 22.96 14.63
N THR A 60 -0.79 22.63 13.62
CA THR A 60 -1.06 21.49 12.75
C THR A 60 -0.73 20.18 13.47
N ILE A 61 -1.31 19.07 13.00
CA ILE A 61 -1.05 17.73 13.53
C ILE A 61 -0.33 16.92 12.49
N THR A 62 0.91 16.47 12.79
CA THR A 62 1.63 15.52 11.94
C THR A 62 1.29 14.10 12.37
N VAL A 63 0.85 13.29 11.41
CA VAL A 63 0.45 11.90 11.63
C VAL A 63 1.57 10.98 11.20
N HIS A 64 1.96 10.08 12.10
CA HIS A 64 2.98 9.06 11.90
C HIS A 64 2.40 7.67 12.11
N LYS A 65 3.00 6.65 11.51
CA LYS A 65 2.80 5.28 11.97
C LYS A 65 3.35 5.12 13.38
N ARG A 66 2.71 4.26 14.18
CA ARG A 66 3.10 4.02 15.58
C ARG A 66 4.56 3.55 15.73
N ASN A 67 5.05 2.75 14.78
CA ASN A 67 6.41 2.23 14.74
C ASN A 67 7.41 3.13 13.99
N CYS A 68 7.03 4.34 13.59
CA CYS A 68 7.94 5.29 12.96
C CYS A 68 8.99 5.78 13.96
N HIS A 69 10.27 5.75 13.57
CA HIS A 69 11.38 6.20 14.45
C HIS A 69 11.22 7.65 14.89
N LYS A 70 10.65 8.52 14.05
CA LYS A 70 10.33 9.92 14.41
C LYS A 70 9.23 9.99 15.45
N ALA A 71 8.18 9.16 15.32
CA ALA A 71 7.11 9.08 16.32
C ALA A 71 7.65 8.63 17.68
N ILE A 72 8.49 7.60 17.70
CA ILE A 72 9.12 7.10 18.94
C ILE A 72 9.97 8.20 19.60
N SER A 73 10.78 8.90 18.80
CA SER A 73 11.62 10.00 19.30
C SER A 73 10.79 11.18 19.84
N LEU A 74 9.69 11.53 19.17
CA LEU A 74 8.77 12.60 19.59
C LEU A 74 8.02 12.20 20.87
N SER A 75 7.57 10.96 20.98
CA SER A 75 6.90 10.45 22.18
C SER A 75 7.80 10.54 23.42
N ALA A 76 9.10 10.30 23.26
CA ALA A 76 10.07 10.39 24.34
C ALA A 76 10.38 11.82 24.78
N LYS A 77 10.25 12.81 23.88
CA LYS A 77 10.61 14.21 24.13
C LYS A 77 9.41 15.08 24.52
N ALA A 78 8.24 14.81 23.98
CA ALA A 78 7.07 15.69 24.07
C ALA A 78 5.78 14.86 24.17
N GLY A 79 5.65 14.06 25.23
CA GLY A 79 4.47 13.21 25.47
C GLY A 79 3.16 13.97 25.48
N ASP A 80 3.14 15.22 25.93
CA ASP A 80 1.95 16.08 26.00
C ASP A 80 1.44 16.55 24.63
N SER A 81 2.25 16.42 23.57
CA SER A 81 1.86 16.77 22.20
C SER A 81 1.15 15.65 21.45
N ILE A 82 1.04 14.47 22.05
CA ILE A 82 0.42 13.29 21.44
C ILE A 82 -1.09 13.48 21.36
N VAL A 83 -1.63 13.30 20.15
CA VAL A 83 -3.06 13.39 19.87
C VAL A 83 -3.53 12.08 19.27
N SER A 84 -4.66 11.58 19.76
CA SER A 84 -5.32 10.44 19.14
C SER A 84 -5.89 10.83 17.77
N VAL A 85 -5.47 10.14 16.73
CA VAL A 85 -5.90 10.38 15.34
C VAL A 85 -6.40 9.08 14.75
N ASN A 86 -7.48 9.17 13.99
CA ASN A 86 -7.99 8.06 13.19
C ASN A 86 -7.99 8.46 11.71
N LEU A 87 -7.18 7.78 10.91
CA LEU A 87 -7.17 7.96 9.46
C LEU A 87 -8.29 7.14 8.84
N GLN A 88 -9.33 7.82 8.37
CA GLN A 88 -10.42 7.14 7.66
C GLN A 88 -10.13 7.04 6.17
N ALA A 89 -10.49 5.89 5.58
CA ALA A 89 -10.38 5.68 4.14
C ALA A 89 -11.42 6.55 3.40
N ASP A 90 -10.94 7.36 2.46
CA ASP A 90 -11.76 8.11 1.51
C ASP A 90 -11.37 7.65 0.10
N GLU A 91 -12.33 7.15 -0.68
CA GLU A 91 -12.08 6.68 -2.05
C GLU A 91 -11.53 7.75 -2.98
N ARG A 92 -11.81 9.00 -2.66
CA ARG A 92 -11.35 10.17 -3.44
C ARG A 92 -9.90 10.53 -3.13
N ARG A 93 -9.36 10.01 -2.03
CA ARG A 93 -8.01 10.35 -1.57
C ARG A 93 -7.08 9.19 -1.80
N LYS A 94 -6.06 9.42 -2.60
CA LYS A 94 -5.00 8.45 -2.86
C LYS A 94 -3.75 8.83 -2.08
N PHE A 95 -3.02 7.83 -1.67
CA PHE A 95 -1.81 7.96 -0.87
C PHE A 95 -0.66 7.26 -1.60
N PRO A 96 0.47 7.94 -1.82
CA PRO A 96 1.62 7.33 -2.46
C PRO A 96 2.22 6.25 -1.57
N VAL A 97 2.55 5.13 -2.16
CA VAL A 97 3.21 4.02 -1.49
C VAL A 97 4.23 3.39 -2.42
N SER A 98 5.38 3.01 -1.88
CA SER A 98 6.36 2.23 -2.61
C SER A 98 6.33 0.78 -2.12
N ILE A 99 6.27 -0.15 -3.05
CA ILE A 99 6.36 -1.58 -2.79
C ILE A 99 7.62 -2.16 -3.41
N CYS A 100 8.23 -3.10 -2.72
CA CYS A 100 9.36 -3.87 -3.22
C CYS A 100 8.91 -5.30 -3.47
N VAL A 101 9.15 -5.79 -4.66
CA VAL A 101 8.87 -7.16 -5.09
C VAL A 101 10.19 -7.81 -5.41
N LYS A 102 10.52 -8.89 -4.71
CA LYS A 102 11.71 -9.68 -4.92
C LYS A 102 11.33 -11.04 -5.51
N GLY A 103 12.04 -11.46 -6.53
CA GLY A 103 11.76 -12.74 -7.17
C GLY A 103 12.86 -13.20 -8.09
N ILE A 104 12.72 -14.41 -8.62
CA ILE A 104 13.64 -15.00 -9.57
C ILE A 104 13.52 -14.27 -10.91
N ASP A 105 14.63 -13.73 -11.43
CA ASP A 105 14.66 -13.11 -12.73
C ASP A 105 14.34 -14.16 -13.83
N ARG A 106 13.31 -13.90 -14.60
CA ARG A 106 12.85 -14.74 -15.69
C ARG A 106 12.21 -13.90 -16.80
N ASP A 107 12.13 -14.50 -17.96
CA ASP A 107 11.39 -13.92 -19.07
C ASP A 107 9.96 -13.54 -18.65
N LYS A 108 9.56 -12.32 -19.01
CA LYS A 108 8.23 -11.75 -18.77
C LYS A 108 7.86 -11.50 -17.28
N LEU A 109 8.77 -11.66 -16.31
CA LEU A 109 8.46 -11.36 -14.91
C LEU A 109 7.90 -9.94 -14.75
N LEU A 110 8.60 -8.94 -15.27
CA LEU A 110 8.15 -7.55 -15.22
C LEU A 110 6.79 -7.36 -15.90
N PHE A 111 6.58 -7.98 -17.06
CA PHE A 111 5.31 -7.89 -17.77
C PHE A 111 4.16 -8.45 -16.93
N ASP A 112 4.37 -9.60 -16.29
CA ASP A 112 3.36 -10.21 -15.43
C ASP A 112 3.04 -9.34 -14.22
N LEU A 113 4.06 -8.74 -13.59
CA LEU A 113 3.87 -7.81 -12.48
C LEU A 113 3.10 -6.54 -12.90
N LEU A 114 3.48 -5.94 -14.02
CA LEU A 114 2.80 -4.76 -14.56
C LEU A 114 1.36 -5.07 -14.96
N LYS A 115 1.11 -6.23 -15.53
CA LYS A 115 -0.23 -6.67 -15.89
C LYS A 115 -1.13 -6.76 -14.64
N VAL A 116 -0.64 -7.37 -13.57
CA VAL A 116 -1.39 -7.46 -12.31
C VAL A 116 -1.70 -6.08 -11.75
N ILE A 117 -0.72 -5.17 -11.70
CA ILE A 117 -0.90 -3.84 -11.12
C ILE A 117 -1.83 -2.98 -11.99
N SER A 118 -1.54 -2.85 -13.28
CA SER A 118 -2.21 -1.90 -14.16
C SER A 118 -3.53 -2.42 -14.73
N ILE A 119 -3.60 -3.72 -15.06
CA ILE A 119 -4.79 -4.28 -15.72
C ILE A 119 -5.74 -4.90 -14.70
N ASP A 120 -5.23 -5.79 -13.84
CA ASP A 120 -6.09 -6.55 -12.95
C ASP A 120 -6.54 -5.73 -11.74
N LEU A 121 -5.65 -4.90 -11.19
CA LEU A 121 -5.91 -4.03 -10.04
C LEU A 121 -6.32 -2.62 -10.46
N ASN A 122 -6.05 -2.22 -11.70
CA ASN A 122 -6.32 -0.90 -12.25
C ASN A 122 -5.73 0.22 -11.37
N LEU A 123 -4.49 0.03 -10.91
CA LEU A 123 -3.78 1.00 -10.09
C LEU A 123 -2.80 1.81 -10.96
N PRO A 124 -2.75 3.14 -10.80
CA PRO A 124 -1.75 3.95 -11.45
C PRO A 124 -0.36 3.64 -10.87
N ILE A 125 0.64 3.63 -11.75
CA ILE A 125 2.05 3.42 -11.40
C ILE A 125 2.76 4.76 -11.60
N ASP A 126 3.33 5.32 -10.53
CA ASP A 126 4.08 6.57 -10.56
C ASP A 126 5.54 6.38 -10.96
N GLY A 127 6.09 5.22 -10.66
CA GLY A 127 7.50 4.94 -10.95
C GLY A 127 7.84 3.47 -10.84
N ILE A 128 8.88 3.08 -11.56
CA ILE A 128 9.40 1.70 -11.56
C ILE A 128 10.91 1.77 -11.49
N SER A 129 11.49 0.96 -10.62
CA SER A 129 12.94 0.72 -10.58
C SER A 129 13.18 -0.78 -10.48
N ILE A 130 14.10 -1.29 -11.30
CA ILE A 130 14.43 -2.71 -11.33
C ILE A 130 15.93 -2.85 -11.25
N THR A 131 16.39 -3.73 -10.38
CA THR A 131 17.78 -4.14 -10.27
C THR A 131 17.84 -5.65 -10.29
N VAL A 132 18.68 -6.22 -11.13
CA VAL A 132 18.90 -7.67 -11.20
C VAL A 132 20.31 -7.97 -10.73
N THR A 133 20.43 -8.86 -9.75
CA THR A 133 21.70 -9.33 -9.19
C THR A 133 21.60 -10.84 -8.95
N ASP A 134 22.55 -11.61 -9.48
CA ASP A 134 22.62 -13.07 -9.28
C ASP A 134 21.30 -13.81 -9.57
N SER A 135 20.64 -13.47 -10.69
CA SER A 135 19.34 -14.02 -11.10
C SER A 135 18.17 -13.70 -10.16
N ILE A 136 18.34 -12.74 -9.27
CA ILE A 136 17.28 -12.19 -8.43
C ILE A 136 16.92 -10.80 -8.94
N ALA A 137 15.65 -10.58 -9.21
CA ALA A 137 15.10 -9.27 -9.58
C ALA A 137 14.50 -8.60 -8.35
N ASP A 138 15.02 -7.42 -8.02
CA ASP A 138 14.45 -6.50 -7.04
C ASP A 138 13.71 -5.39 -7.80
N CYS A 139 12.38 -5.45 -7.77
CA CYS A 139 11.52 -4.50 -8.46
C CYS A 139 10.87 -3.56 -7.43
N VAL A 140 10.99 -2.26 -7.61
CA VAL A 140 10.32 -1.26 -6.78
C VAL A 140 9.28 -0.54 -7.63
N PHE A 141 8.02 -0.54 -7.17
CA PHE A 141 6.92 0.16 -7.81
C PHE A 141 6.41 1.26 -6.90
N GLY A 142 6.28 2.47 -7.45
CA GLY A 142 5.51 3.55 -6.85
C GLY A 142 4.04 3.44 -7.26
N LEU A 143 3.13 3.37 -6.30
CA LEU A 143 1.70 3.21 -6.51
C LEU A 143 0.93 4.23 -5.68
N GLU A 144 -0.31 4.49 -6.08
CA GLU A 144 -1.27 5.23 -5.27
C GLU A 144 -2.39 4.31 -4.78
N VAL A 145 -2.59 4.24 -3.48
CA VAL A 145 -3.62 3.41 -2.83
C VAL A 145 -4.50 4.25 -1.89
N SER A 146 -5.73 3.81 -1.64
CA SER A 146 -6.67 4.49 -0.74
C SER A 146 -6.61 4.00 0.71
N SER A 147 -6.08 2.78 0.94
CA SER A 147 -6.06 2.16 2.27
C SER A 147 -5.06 1.01 2.35
N VAL A 148 -4.82 0.54 3.59
CA VAL A 148 -4.06 -0.69 3.85
C VAL A 148 -4.74 -1.93 3.25
N ASP A 149 -6.07 -1.97 3.21
CA ASP A 149 -6.78 -3.11 2.61
C ASP A 149 -6.51 -3.21 1.09
N GLU A 150 -6.49 -2.06 0.39
CA GLU A 150 -6.13 -2.02 -1.03
C GLU A 150 -4.68 -2.44 -1.25
N LEU A 151 -3.77 -1.98 -0.39
CA LEU A 151 -2.36 -2.40 -0.41
C LEU A 151 -2.21 -3.91 -0.15
N THR A 152 -2.97 -4.45 0.80
CA THR A 152 -2.95 -5.89 1.10
C THR A 152 -3.44 -6.72 -0.10
N ALA A 153 -4.46 -6.24 -0.81
CA ALA A 153 -4.91 -6.89 -2.05
C ALA A 153 -3.80 -6.90 -3.12
N VAL A 154 -3.04 -5.80 -3.24
CA VAL A 154 -1.86 -5.74 -4.12
C VAL A 154 -0.83 -6.81 -3.74
N PHE A 155 -0.51 -6.94 -2.45
CA PHE A 155 0.46 -7.94 -1.98
C PHE A 155 0.01 -9.36 -2.30
N VAL A 156 -1.25 -9.68 -2.03
CA VAL A 156 -1.81 -11.01 -2.32
C VAL A 156 -1.74 -11.33 -3.81
N CYS A 157 -2.10 -10.38 -4.67
CA CYS A 157 -2.08 -10.59 -6.12
C CYS A 157 -0.66 -10.75 -6.67
N LEU A 158 0.28 -9.91 -6.23
CA LEU A 158 1.67 -9.99 -6.68
C LEU A 158 2.39 -11.24 -6.18
N SER A 159 2.09 -11.70 -4.96
CA SER A 159 2.66 -12.93 -4.41
C SER A 159 2.24 -14.19 -5.17
N GLN A 160 1.17 -14.12 -5.97
CA GLN A 160 0.71 -15.23 -6.81
C GLN A 160 1.40 -15.26 -8.18
N VAL A 161 2.16 -14.23 -8.53
CA VAL A 161 2.92 -14.21 -9.77
C VAL A 161 4.07 -15.21 -9.68
N ARG A 162 4.18 -16.08 -10.67
CA ARG A 162 5.23 -17.10 -10.71
C ARG A 162 6.61 -16.45 -10.63
N GLY A 163 7.45 -16.94 -9.72
CA GLY A 163 8.82 -16.46 -9.52
C GLY A 163 8.92 -15.33 -8.49
N VAL A 164 7.83 -14.81 -7.98
CA VAL A 164 7.85 -13.85 -6.85
C VAL A 164 8.06 -14.61 -5.55
N GLU A 165 9.04 -14.17 -4.76
CA GLU A 165 9.39 -14.75 -3.47
C GLU A 165 8.93 -13.88 -2.30
N GLU A 166 9.07 -12.56 -2.43
CA GLU A 166 8.74 -11.62 -1.38
C GLU A 166 8.07 -10.36 -1.95
N VAL A 167 7.01 -9.88 -1.29
CA VAL A 167 6.39 -8.59 -1.55
C VAL A 167 6.29 -7.82 -0.23
N LYS A 168 6.85 -6.62 -0.19
CA LYS A 168 6.83 -5.79 1.02
C LYS A 168 6.66 -4.31 0.71
N ARG A 169 6.12 -3.57 1.68
CA ARG A 169 6.08 -2.11 1.62
C ARG A 169 7.48 -1.56 1.92
N LYS A 170 7.95 -0.68 1.05
CA LYS A 170 9.18 0.08 1.30
C LYS A 170 8.85 1.21 2.29
N SER A 171 9.53 1.22 3.41
CA SER A 171 9.46 2.30 4.41
C SER A 171 10.51 3.34 4.11
#